data_4a043eafcaca4cee4bd0eb5fec3b664e
#
_entry.id   4a043eafcaca4cee4bd0eb5fec3b664e
#
_cell.length_a   1.000
_cell.length_b   1.000
_cell.length_c   1.000
_cell.angle_alpha   90.00
_cell.angle_beta   90.00
_cell.angle_gamma   90.00
#
_symmetry.space_group_name_H-M   'P 1'
#
loop_
_entity.id
_entity.type
_entity.pdbx_description
1 polymer ?
#
loop_
_entity_poly.entity_id
_entity_poly.type
_entity_poly.pdbx_seq_one_letter_code
_entity_poly.pdbx_strand_id
1 'polypeptide(L)'
;MATILFVRVKSDVDPEELDRRINERRPRFLEVPGLIQKIYARDEATGDTCGIYFFESKEALAAYRESELAKTIPTAYEATEVRPEVYEVLFPLKPEKGPL
;
A
#
# COMPACT_ATOMS: atom_id res chain seq x y z
N MET A 1 -5.27 17.73 2.39
CA MET A 1 -3.84 17.60 2.11
C MET A 1 -3.53 16.14 1.84
N ALA A 2 -2.94 15.85 0.69
CA ALA A 2 -2.64 14.46 0.31
C ALA A 2 -1.59 13.86 1.25
N THR A 3 -1.73 12.56 1.49
CA THR A 3 -0.88 11.83 2.43
C THR A 3 -0.45 10.52 1.78
N ILE A 4 0.79 10.12 2.03
CA ILE A 4 1.33 8.86 1.52
C ILE A 4 1.45 7.86 2.67
N LEU A 5 1.02 6.63 2.41
CA LEU A 5 1.30 5.50 3.26
C LEU A 5 2.22 4.57 2.47
N PHE A 6 3.40 4.32 3.02
CA PHE A 6 4.33 3.34 2.47
C PHE A 6 4.32 2.12 3.39
N VAL A 7 4.08 0.95 2.83
CA VAL A 7 4.05 -0.29 3.62
C VAL A 7 5.03 -1.29 3.03
N ARG A 8 5.99 -1.73 3.83
CA ARG A 8 6.92 -2.80 3.45
C ARG A 8 6.44 -4.09 4.09
N VAL A 9 6.36 -5.14 3.28
CA VAL A 9 5.90 -6.45 3.75
C VAL A 9 7.00 -7.48 3.50
N LYS A 10 7.48 -8.12 4.57
CA LYS A 10 8.40 -9.24 4.47
C LYS A 10 7.58 -10.52 4.57
N SER A 11 7.80 -11.44 3.63
CA SER A 11 7.09 -12.71 3.60
C SER A 11 8.01 -13.78 3.03
N ASP A 12 7.92 -14.98 3.59
CA ASP A 12 8.67 -16.14 3.10
C ASP A 12 7.87 -16.93 2.05
N VAL A 13 6.68 -16.43 1.69
CA VAL A 13 5.87 -17.06 0.65
C VAL A 13 6.60 -16.91 -0.69
N ASP A 14 6.57 -17.99 -1.49
CA ASP A 14 7.16 -17.99 -2.82
C ASP A 14 6.68 -16.76 -3.62
N PRO A 15 7.57 -16.06 -4.36
CA PRO A 15 7.21 -14.85 -5.07
C PRO A 15 6.02 -14.99 -6.03
N GLU A 16 5.91 -16.12 -6.74
CA GLU A 16 4.78 -16.33 -7.66
C GLU A 16 3.46 -16.46 -6.89
N GLU A 17 3.49 -17.16 -5.77
CA GLU A 17 2.31 -17.32 -4.93
C GLU A 17 1.93 -15.99 -4.28
N LEU A 18 2.92 -15.22 -3.86
CA LEU A 18 2.68 -13.90 -3.27
C LEU A 18 2.03 -12.96 -4.29
N ASP A 19 2.53 -12.97 -5.53
CA ASP A 19 1.96 -12.17 -6.62
C ASP A 19 0.51 -12.59 -6.88
N ARG A 20 0.21 -13.89 -6.82
CA ARG A 20 -1.15 -14.39 -7.00
C ARG A 20 -2.07 -13.84 -5.90
N ARG A 21 -1.62 -13.86 -4.65
CA ARG A 21 -2.40 -13.35 -3.52
C ARG A 21 -2.63 -11.85 -3.62
N ILE A 22 -1.61 -11.11 -4.06
CA ILE A 22 -1.72 -9.66 -4.27
C ILE A 22 -2.79 -9.38 -5.33
N ASN A 23 -2.73 -10.08 -6.46
CA ASN A 23 -3.69 -9.88 -7.54
C ASN A 23 -5.11 -10.27 -7.14
N GLU A 24 -5.26 -11.29 -6.32
CA GLU A 24 -6.56 -11.72 -5.82
C GLU A 24 -7.21 -10.64 -4.96
N ARG A 25 -6.43 -9.88 -4.20
CA ARG A 25 -6.93 -8.84 -3.30
C ARG A 25 -7.10 -7.48 -3.98
N ARG A 26 -6.48 -7.27 -5.15
CA ARG A 26 -6.51 -5.97 -5.86
C ARG A 26 -7.90 -5.34 -5.97
N PRO A 27 -8.95 -6.07 -6.39
CA PRO A 27 -10.26 -5.45 -6.55
C PRO A 27 -10.80 -4.77 -5.29
N ARG A 28 -10.45 -5.30 -4.12
CA ARG A 28 -10.92 -4.74 -2.85
C ARG A 28 -10.33 -3.36 -2.59
N PHE A 29 -9.10 -3.10 -3.08
CA PHE A 29 -8.45 -1.80 -2.90
C PHE A 29 -9.08 -0.72 -3.77
N LEU A 30 -9.74 -1.09 -4.86
CA LEU A 30 -10.44 -0.13 -5.70
C LEU A 30 -11.61 0.53 -4.97
N GLU A 31 -12.11 -0.12 -3.92
CA GLU A 31 -13.26 0.36 -3.15
C GLU A 31 -12.87 1.22 -1.94
N VAL A 32 -11.57 1.41 -1.69
CA VAL A 32 -11.11 2.15 -0.51
C VAL A 32 -11.43 3.64 -0.65
N PRO A 33 -12.26 4.20 0.25
CA PRO A 33 -12.61 5.62 0.17
C PRO A 33 -11.39 6.52 0.33
N GLY A 34 -11.28 7.53 -0.54
CA GLY A 34 -10.19 8.50 -0.45
C GLY A 34 -8.84 8.03 -0.96
N LEU A 35 -8.74 6.80 -1.46
CA LEU A 35 -7.51 6.32 -2.08
C LEU A 35 -7.43 6.86 -3.50
N ILE A 36 -6.42 7.69 -3.76
CA ILE A 36 -6.21 8.27 -5.10
C ILE A 36 -5.52 7.27 -6.01
N GLN A 37 -4.49 6.60 -5.48
CA GLN A 37 -3.69 5.65 -6.25
C GLN A 37 -2.93 4.73 -5.30
N LYS A 38 -2.69 3.52 -5.73
CA LYS A 38 -1.79 2.60 -5.03
C LYS A 38 -0.83 2.01 -6.04
N ILE A 39 0.46 2.05 -5.71
CA ILE A 39 1.50 1.45 -6.53
C ILE A 39 2.05 0.25 -5.78
N TYR A 40 2.14 -0.88 -6.47
CA TYR A 40 2.77 -2.09 -5.93
C TYR A 40 4.20 -2.12 -6.43
N ALA A 41 5.15 -2.35 -5.54
CA ALA A 41 6.56 -2.35 -5.88
C ALA A 41 7.28 -3.49 -5.15
N ARG A 42 8.50 -3.77 -5.57
CA ARG A 42 9.33 -4.80 -4.94
C ARG A 42 10.73 -4.21 -4.73
N ASP A 43 11.27 -4.45 -3.55
CA ASP A 43 12.65 -4.06 -3.25
C ASP A 43 13.58 -5.04 -3.97
N GLU A 44 14.38 -4.55 -4.92
CA GLU A 44 15.28 -5.39 -5.70
C GLU A 44 16.33 -6.08 -4.83
N ALA A 45 16.78 -5.40 -3.78
CA ALA A 45 17.84 -5.93 -2.93
C ALA A 45 17.36 -7.04 -2.00
N THR A 46 16.14 -6.91 -1.47
CA THR A 46 15.63 -7.84 -0.45
C THR A 46 14.52 -8.75 -0.93
N GLY A 47 13.84 -8.37 -2.02
CA GLY A 47 12.66 -9.10 -2.49
C GLY A 47 11.38 -8.74 -1.74
N ASP A 48 11.47 -7.83 -0.77
CA ASP A 48 10.29 -7.40 -0.01
C ASP A 48 9.28 -6.73 -0.94
N THR A 49 7.99 -6.95 -0.68
CA THR A 49 6.91 -6.30 -1.41
C THR A 49 6.54 -5.01 -0.71
N CYS A 50 6.31 -3.96 -1.50
CA CYS A 50 5.97 -2.65 -0.97
C CYS A 50 4.67 -2.15 -1.58
N GLY A 51 3.85 -1.48 -0.78
CA GLY A 51 2.68 -0.76 -1.26
C GLY A 51 2.88 0.72 -1.02
N ILE A 52 2.66 1.52 -2.04
CA ILE A 52 2.76 2.98 -1.95
C ILE A 52 1.36 3.53 -2.21
N TYR A 53 0.75 4.07 -1.16
CA TYR A 53 -0.65 4.52 -1.20
C TYR A 53 -0.68 6.04 -1.18
N PHE A 54 -1.48 6.62 -2.09
CA PHE A 54 -1.74 8.06 -2.11
C PHE A 54 -3.17 8.29 -1.68
N PHE A 55 -3.36 8.94 -0.52
CA PHE A 55 -4.68 9.26 0.01
C PHE A 55 -4.96 10.75 -0.12
N GLU A 56 -6.23 11.11 -0.31
CA GLU A 56 -6.63 12.51 -0.43
C GLU A 56 -6.50 13.29 0.89
N SER A 57 -6.47 12.58 2.03
CA SER A 57 -6.36 13.18 3.34
C SER A 57 -5.80 12.19 4.35
N LYS A 58 -5.27 12.71 5.46
CA LYS A 58 -4.81 11.84 6.55
C LYS A 58 -5.97 11.13 7.23
N GLU A 59 -7.17 11.72 7.19
CA GLU A 59 -8.37 11.09 7.74
C GLU A 59 -8.73 9.84 6.93
N ALA A 60 -8.65 9.92 5.60
CA ALA A 60 -8.91 8.76 4.74
C ALA A 60 -7.87 7.67 4.98
N LEU A 61 -6.60 8.05 5.15
CA LEU A 61 -5.53 7.10 5.45
C LEU A 61 -5.78 6.42 6.79
N ALA A 62 -6.14 7.18 7.81
CA ALA A 62 -6.42 6.63 9.14
C ALA A 62 -7.59 5.65 9.09
N ALA A 63 -8.65 6.00 8.37
CA ALA A 63 -9.81 5.11 8.20
C ALA A 63 -9.42 3.80 7.52
N TYR A 64 -8.58 3.89 6.48
CA TYR A 64 -8.08 2.68 5.81
C TYR A 64 -7.31 1.80 6.79
N ARG A 65 -6.44 2.37 7.61
CA ARG A 65 -5.62 1.59 8.54
C ARG A 65 -6.45 0.87 9.60
N GLU A 66 -7.63 1.37 9.90
CA GLU A 66 -8.57 0.72 10.82
C GLU A 66 -9.43 -0.33 10.13
N SER A 67 -9.40 -0.40 8.80
CA SER A 67 -10.23 -1.34 8.05
C SER A 67 -9.72 -2.78 8.16
N GLU A 68 -10.63 -3.72 7.95
CA GLU A 68 -10.28 -5.13 7.91
C GLU A 68 -9.29 -5.42 6.77
N LEU A 69 -9.45 -4.72 5.65
CA LEU A 69 -8.57 -4.89 4.50
C LEU A 69 -7.11 -4.62 4.89
N ALA A 70 -6.85 -3.54 5.65
CA ALA A 70 -5.50 -3.24 6.12
C ALA A 70 -5.04 -4.22 7.19
N LYS A 71 -5.93 -4.55 8.13
CA LYS A 71 -5.57 -5.39 9.28
C LYS A 71 -5.30 -6.85 8.89
N THR A 72 -5.79 -7.30 7.76
CA THR A 72 -5.59 -8.68 7.31
C THR A 72 -4.37 -8.86 6.41
N ILE A 73 -3.61 -7.79 6.12
CA ILE A 73 -2.39 -7.90 5.32
C ILE A 73 -1.41 -8.93 5.88
N PRO A 74 -1.08 -8.92 7.18
CA PRO A 74 -0.12 -9.90 7.70
C PRO A 74 -0.57 -11.35 7.47
N THR A 75 -1.84 -11.64 7.69
CA THR A 75 -2.37 -12.99 7.51
C THR A 75 -2.44 -13.37 6.04
N ALA A 76 -2.92 -12.45 5.19
CA ALA A 76 -3.12 -12.73 3.77
C ALA A 76 -1.81 -13.07 3.06
N TYR A 77 -0.72 -12.44 3.46
CA TYR A 77 0.59 -12.64 2.83
C TYR A 77 1.55 -13.44 3.70
N GLU A 78 1.09 -13.99 4.81
CA GLU A 78 1.93 -14.72 5.78
C GLU A 78 3.18 -13.90 6.09
N ALA A 79 2.97 -12.63 6.39
CA ALA A 79 4.07 -11.70 6.60
C ALA A 79 4.79 -11.99 7.93
N THR A 80 6.12 -11.97 7.86
CA THR A 80 6.94 -12.05 9.06
C THR A 80 7.14 -10.68 9.68
N GLU A 81 6.98 -9.64 8.86
CA GLU A 81 7.09 -8.26 9.31
C GLU A 81 6.30 -7.36 8.37
N VAL A 82 5.59 -6.38 8.94
CA VAL A 82 4.91 -5.33 8.17
C VAL A 82 5.34 -4.00 8.77
N ARG A 83 5.92 -3.13 7.93
CA ARG A 83 6.46 -1.84 8.38
C ARG A 83 5.79 -0.69 7.65
N PRO A 84 4.83 0.00 8.30
CA PRO A 84 4.19 1.16 7.71
C PRO A 84 4.98 2.44 7.99
N GLU A 85 4.97 3.36 7.02
CA GLU A 85 5.53 4.71 7.18
C GLU A 85 4.53 5.68 6.56
N VAL A 86 4.32 6.82 7.23
CA VAL A 86 3.34 7.81 6.80
C VAL A 86 4.07 9.12 6.49
N TYR A 87 3.75 9.70 5.34
CA TYR A 87 4.38 10.93 4.88
C TYR A 87 3.31 11.93 4.46
N GLU A 88 3.50 13.19 4.84
CA GLU A 88 2.67 14.29 4.37
C GLU A 88 3.25 14.75 3.03
N VAL A 89 2.39 14.87 2.02
CA VAL A 89 2.83 15.37 0.73
C VAL A 89 3.01 16.88 0.81
N LEU A 90 4.21 17.35 0.48
CA LEU A 90 4.45 18.79 0.44
C LEU A 90 3.86 19.38 -0.84
N PHE A 91 4.31 18.90 -1.98
CA PHE A 91 3.76 19.26 -3.29
C PHE A 91 4.39 18.34 -4.35
N PRO A 92 3.68 18.05 -5.44
CA PRO A 92 4.25 17.30 -6.55
C PRO A 92 5.09 18.23 -7.42
N LEU A 93 6.23 17.73 -7.94
CA LEU A 93 7.07 18.50 -8.84
C LEU A 93 6.37 18.77 -10.17
N LYS A 94 5.69 17.74 -10.70
CA LYS A 94 5.00 17.78 -11.99
C LYS A 94 3.54 17.39 -11.79
N PRO A 95 2.69 18.30 -11.33
CA PRO A 95 1.30 17.96 -11.02
C PRO A 95 0.51 17.42 -12.21
N GLU A 96 0.86 17.81 -13.44
CA GLU A 96 0.20 17.34 -14.64
C GLU A 96 0.47 15.88 -14.97
N LYS A 97 1.44 15.27 -14.31
CA LYS A 97 1.78 13.86 -14.55
C LYS A 97 1.05 12.89 -13.61
N GLY A 98 0.38 13.41 -12.56
CA GLY A 98 -0.25 12.56 -11.57
C GLY A 98 0.75 11.76 -10.76
N PRO A 99 0.30 10.92 -9.83
CA PRO A 99 -1.11 10.63 -9.48
C PRO A 99 -1.77 11.72 -8.65
N LEU A 100 -1.03 12.71 -8.19
CA LEU A 100 -1.56 13.78 -7.33
C LEU A 100 -1.92 15.04 -8.10
#